data_6746320495887af0f52613373cf3e743
#
_entry.id   6746320495887af0f52613373cf3e743
#
_cell.length_a   1.000
_cell.length_b   1.000
_cell.length_c   1.000
_cell.angle_alpha   90.00
_cell.angle_beta   90.00
_cell.angle_gamma   90.00
#
_symmetry.space_group_name_H-M   'P 1'
#
loop_
_entity.id
_entity.type
_entity.pdbx_description
1 polymer ?
#
loop_
_entity_poly.entity_id
_entity_poly.type
_entity_poly.pdbx_seq_one_letter_code
_entity_poly.pdbx_strand_id
1 'polypeptide(L)'
;EKLADDETVDSFYNKVIENYEYGENYYIILIHSAYDVPGKASDNEEMFDASEEVYHHILCCICPVKLSEPGLSYNEATNLIEERPRDWWVQPPMTGFLFPAFNDRSSDIHSLLYFSKNPEELHTEFIDACLGAPSPISFRSQKEAFQEILSDTLGDSCDYTIVRQIHETLTELAEEHKEDMEPLALTKPQVRDLLEKSGVEPERLEHFDTVYKEAAGEDTSILVPAITGTGKFAVKTPDVDIKVNPDRLDLVETRFIEGRRCLV
;
A
#
# COMPACT_ATOMS: atom_id res chain seq x y z
N GLU A 1 24.66 -10.15 11.26
CA GLU A 1 25.09 -10.03 12.64
C GLU A 1 25.38 -8.58 13.03
N LYS A 2 24.31 -7.84 13.30
CA LYS A 2 24.34 -6.43 13.77
C LYS A 2 25.14 -5.48 12.87
N LEU A 3 25.16 -5.73 11.54
CA LEU A 3 25.92 -4.97 10.53
C LEU A 3 27.44 -4.87 10.83
N ALA A 4 27.99 -5.86 11.53
CA ALA A 4 29.41 -5.87 11.88
C ALA A 4 30.31 -6.55 10.84
N ASP A 5 29.72 -7.22 9.85
CA ASP A 5 30.43 -7.89 8.76
C ASP A 5 30.32 -7.07 7.48
N ASP A 6 31.40 -6.38 7.16
CA ASP A 6 31.46 -5.49 6.00
C ASP A 6 31.24 -6.24 4.68
N GLU A 7 31.70 -7.48 4.54
CA GLU A 7 31.53 -8.26 3.30
C GLU A 7 30.05 -8.58 3.06
N THR A 8 29.31 -8.94 4.11
CA THR A 8 27.87 -9.20 4.02
C THR A 8 27.10 -7.92 3.70
N VAL A 9 27.47 -6.80 4.31
CA VAL A 9 26.85 -5.50 4.06
C VAL A 9 27.10 -5.04 2.63
N ASP A 10 28.32 -5.14 2.13
CA ASP A 10 28.69 -4.80 0.75
C ASP A 10 27.97 -5.71 -0.26
N SER A 11 27.87 -7.00 0.03
CA SER A 11 27.09 -7.94 -0.79
C SER A 11 25.64 -7.55 -0.89
N PHE A 12 25.04 -7.12 0.22
CA PHE A 12 23.66 -6.63 0.23
C PHE A 12 23.51 -5.34 -0.59
N TYR A 13 24.40 -4.37 -0.41
CA TYR A 13 24.37 -3.14 -1.22
C TYR A 13 24.47 -3.42 -2.71
N ASN A 14 25.34 -4.33 -3.12
CA ASN A 14 25.48 -4.72 -4.53
C ASN A 14 24.18 -5.35 -5.05
N LYS A 15 23.54 -6.24 -4.29
CA LYS A 15 22.25 -6.81 -4.66
C LYS A 15 21.17 -5.74 -4.84
N VAL A 16 21.11 -4.76 -3.94
CA VAL A 16 20.17 -3.64 -4.08
C VAL A 16 20.45 -2.84 -5.34
N ILE A 17 21.72 -2.51 -5.62
CA ILE A 17 22.11 -1.73 -6.81
C ILE A 17 21.76 -2.47 -8.10
N GLU A 18 21.87 -3.79 -8.13
CA GLU A 18 21.58 -4.63 -9.30
C GLU A 18 20.07 -4.80 -9.56
N ASN A 19 19.23 -4.77 -8.52
CA ASN A 19 17.83 -5.15 -8.62
C ASN A 19 16.84 -4.02 -8.28
N TYR A 20 17.32 -2.87 -7.81
CA TYR A 20 16.47 -1.72 -7.53
C TYR A 20 16.61 -0.69 -8.65
N GLU A 21 15.68 -0.72 -9.61
CA GLU A 21 15.63 0.25 -10.68
C GLU A 21 15.01 1.57 -10.17
N TYR A 22 15.82 2.63 -10.22
CA TYR A 22 15.40 3.98 -9.92
C TYR A 22 16.07 4.96 -10.89
N GLY A 23 15.30 5.80 -11.56
CA GLY A 23 15.79 6.68 -12.61
C GLY A 23 16.74 7.80 -12.16
N GLU A 24 16.94 8.00 -10.86
CA GLU A 24 17.79 9.03 -10.26
C GLU A 24 18.76 8.41 -9.25
N ASN A 25 19.69 9.20 -8.74
CA ASN A 25 20.60 8.77 -7.68
C ASN A 25 19.84 8.54 -6.37
N TYR A 26 20.22 7.52 -5.63
CA TYR A 26 19.65 7.20 -4.31
C TYR A 26 20.75 6.82 -3.31
N TYR A 27 20.40 6.87 -2.06
CA TYR A 27 21.23 6.48 -0.92
C TYR A 27 20.57 5.33 -0.17
N ILE A 28 21.35 4.28 0.12
CA ILE A 28 20.89 3.11 0.86
C ILE A 28 21.35 3.27 2.30
N ILE A 29 20.41 3.26 3.25
CA ILE A 29 20.69 3.38 4.68
C ILE A 29 20.31 2.07 5.33
N LEU A 30 21.26 1.44 6.04
CA LEU A 30 21.00 0.30 6.91
C LEU A 30 21.22 0.73 8.36
N ILE A 31 20.24 0.49 9.20
CA ILE A 31 20.29 0.79 10.63
C ILE A 31 20.00 -0.47 11.40
N HIS A 32 20.96 -0.91 12.24
CA HIS A 32 20.68 -1.91 13.27
C HIS A 32 20.20 -1.21 14.53
N SER A 33 19.09 -1.65 15.08
CA SER A 33 18.57 -1.17 16.36
C SER A 33 18.10 -2.32 17.24
N ALA A 34 17.95 -2.04 18.52
CA ALA A 34 17.43 -2.97 19.50
C ALA A 34 16.36 -2.29 20.34
N TYR A 35 15.29 -3.00 20.62
CA TYR A 35 14.20 -2.54 21.45
C TYR A 35 13.98 -3.54 22.58
N ASP A 36 14.04 -3.07 23.83
CA ASP A 36 13.73 -3.86 25.00
C ASP A 36 12.21 -3.95 25.15
N VAL A 37 11.67 -5.17 25.00
CA VAL A 37 10.23 -5.41 25.13
C VAL A 37 9.87 -5.41 26.61
N PRO A 38 9.04 -4.46 27.09
CA PRO A 38 8.68 -4.39 28.51
C PRO A 38 7.97 -5.66 28.96
N GLY A 39 8.29 -6.14 30.15
CA GLY A 39 7.57 -7.24 30.79
C GLY A 39 6.11 -6.88 31.07
N LYS A 40 5.23 -7.89 31.15
CA LYS A 40 3.85 -7.69 31.63
C LYS A 40 3.68 -8.28 33.03
N ALA A 41 3.06 -7.49 33.90
CA ALA A 41 2.62 -7.98 35.21
C ALA A 41 1.36 -8.85 35.08
N SER A 42 0.97 -9.52 36.18
CA SER A 42 -0.21 -10.40 36.20
C SER A 42 -1.55 -9.69 35.96
N ASP A 43 -1.56 -8.37 36.07
CA ASP A 43 -2.69 -7.48 35.79
C ASP A 43 -2.65 -6.86 34.38
N ASN A 44 -1.73 -7.31 33.53
CA ASN A 44 -1.46 -6.80 32.18
C ASN A 44 -0.83 -5.40 32.10
N GLU A 45 -0.41 -4.80 33.23
CA GLU A 45 0.34 -3.57 33.19
C GLU A 45 1.78 -3.80 32.69
N GLU A 46 2.31 -2.87 31.90
CA GLU A 46 3.68 -2.96 31.39
C GLU A 46 4.70 -2.59 32.47
N MET A 47 5.71 -3.42 32.61
CA MET A 47 6.84 -3.22 33.53
C MET A 47 8.06 -2.78 32.72
N PHE A 48 8.32 -1.48 32.68
CA PHE A 48 9.44 -0.91 31.92
C PHE A 48 10.83 -1.17 32.54
N ASP A 49 10.89 -1.68 33.76
CA ASP A 49 12.12 -2.06 34.47
C ASP A 49 12.45 -3.55 34.37
N ALA A 50 11.61 -4.31 33.67
CA ALA A 50 11.81 -5.74 33.42
C ALA A 50 11.57 -6.04 31.94
N SER A 51 12.64 -6.38 31.22
CA SER A 51 12.57 -6.86 29.83
C SER A 51 12.22 -8.34 29.77
N GLU A 52 11.28 -8.69 28.90
CA GLU A 52 11.02 -10.10 28.55
C GLU A 52 11.92 -10.55 27.39
N GLU A 53 12.11 -9.70 26.40
CA GLU A 53 12.88 -9.97 25.20
C GLU A 53 13.58 -8.69 24.71
N VAL A 54 14.71 -8.84 24.04
CA VAL A 54 15.36 -7.76 23.30
C VAL A 54 15.14 -8.00 21.81
N TYR A 55 14.30 -7.17 21.21
CA TYR A 55 14.00 -7.21 19.78
C TYR A 55 15.10 -6.51 18.99
N HIS A 56 15.95 -7.30 18.31
CA HIS A 56 16.95 -6.78 17.38
C HIS A 56 16.40 -6.75 15.98
N HIS A 57 16.50 -5.59 15.31
CA HIS A 57 16.01 -5.42 13.94
C HIS A 57 16.96 -4.61 13.08
N ILE A 58 16.83 -4.80 11.78
CA ILE A 58 17.48 -3.99 10.74
C ILE A 58 16.41 -3.22 10.00
N LEU A 59 16.58 -1.91 9.95
CA LEU A 59 15.80 -1.01 9.12
C LEU A 59 16.64 -0.67 7.89
N CYS A 60 16.10 -0.91 6.69
CA CYS A 60 16.65 -0.45 5.43
C CYS A 60 15.78 0.67 4.87
N CYS A 61 16.41 1.75 4.43
CA CYS A 61 15.74 2.84 3.74
C CYS A 61 16.47 3.14 2.43
N ILE A 62 15.74 3.17 1.32
CA ILE A 62 16.24 3.63 0.03
C ILE A 62 15.68 5.03 -0.21
N CYS A 63 16.58 6.00 -0.18
CA CYS A 63 16.25 7.42 -0.17
C CYS A 63 16.76 8.08 -1.44
N PRO A 64 15.94 8.75 -2.24
CA PRO A 64 16.42 9.59 -3.34
C PRO A 64 17.37 10.67 -2.81
N VAL A 65 18.34 11.07 -3.64
CA VAL A 65 19.18 12.21 -3.34
C VAL A 65 19.01 13.28 -4.42
N LYS A 66 18.89 14.51 -3.99
CA LYS A 66 18.76 15.66 -4.89
C LYS A 66 19.87 16.65 -4.67
N LEU A 67 20.33 17.22 -5.77
CA LEU A 67 21.25 18.33 -5.71
C LEU A 67 20.50 19.59 -5.23
N SER A 68 21.07 20.32 -4.26
CA SER A 68 20.47 21.53 -3.74
C SER A 68 20.21 22.56 -4.84
N GLU A 69 19.18 23.39 -4.68
CA GLU A 69 18.86 24.43 -5.63
C GLU A 69 20.05 25.37 -5.86
N PRO A 70 20.32 25.79 -7.12
CA PRO A 70 21.33 26.78 -7.43
C PRO A 70 20.96 28.11 -6.74
N GLY A 71 21.98 28.85 -6.34
CA GLY A 71 21.74 30.13 -5.69
C GLY A 71 23.02 30.89 -5.41
N LEU A 72 22.90 32.09 -4.89
CA LEU A 72 24.01 32.90 -4.47
C LEU A 72 24.13 32.87 -2.94
N SER A 73 25.36 32.84 -2.45
CA SER A 73 25.69 32.97 -1.04
C SER A 73 26.84 33.93 -0.84
N TYR A 74 26.86 34.58 0.32
CA TYR A 74 27.99 35.41 0.71
C TYR A 74 29.14 34.51 1.18
N ASN A 75 30.30 34.72 0.61
CA ASN A 75 31.52 34.03 1.00
C ASN A 75 32.38 34.99 1.87
N GLU A 76 32.49 34.66 3.14
CA GLU A 76 33.23 35.47 4.12
C GLU A 76 34.73 35.54 3.78
N ALA A 77 35.32 34.51 3.19
CA ALA A 77 36.75 34.46 2.87
C ALA A 77 37.12 35.41 1.73
N THR A 78 36.22 35.58 0.75
CA THR A 78 36.43 36.46 -0.41
C THR A 78 35.72 37.79 -0.26
N ASN A 79 34.83 37.92 0.71
CA ASN A 79 33.95 39.08 0.94
C ASN A 79 33.07 39.40 -0.29
N LEU A 80 32.70 38.40 -1.07
CA LEU A 80 31.91 38.50 -2.29
C LEU A 80 30.62 37.65 -2.20
N ILE A 81 29.66 38.02 -3.05
CA ILE A 81 28.51 37.18 -3.32
C ILE A 81 28.87 36.29 -4.51
N GLU A 82 28.93 35.00 -4.28
CA GLU A 82 29.36 34.01 -5.25
C GLU A 82 28.32 32.92 -5.40
N GLU A 83 28.47 32.07 -6.42
CA GLU A 83 27.63 30.89 -6.59
C GLU A 83 27.78 29.95 -5.37
N ARG A 84 26.64 29.60 -4.77
CA ARG A 84 26.62 28.69 -3.62
C ARG A 84 27.03 27.28 -4.07
N PRO A 85 27.98 26.63 -3.38
CA PRO A 85 28.25 25.21 -3.59
C PRO A 85 26.97 24.42 -3.45
N ARG A 86 26.73 23.52 -4.41
CA ARG A 86 25.55 22.66 -4.42
C ARG A 86 25.91 21.34 -3.77
N ASP A 87 25.14 21.01 -2.70
CA ASP A 87 25.31 19.77 -1.97
C ASP A 87 24.20 18.77 -2.32
N TRP A 88 24.55 17.50 -2.28
CA TRP A 88 23.56 16.44 -2.36
C TRP A 88 22.86 16.26 -1.01
N TRP A 89 21.55 16.25 -1.02
CA TRP A 89 20.78 16.04 0.19
C TRP A 89 19.83 14.85 0.04
N VAL A 90 19.71 14.08 1.11
CA VAL A 90 18.90 12.86 1.16
C VAL A 90 17.43 13.25 1.35
N GLN A 91 16.59 12.71 0.50
CA GLN A 91 15.13 12.88 0.57
C GLN A 91 14.51 11.81 1.47
N PRO A 92 13.24 11.99 1.91
CA PRO A 92 12.52 10.92 2.59
C PRO A 92 12.52 9.61 1.81
N PRO A 93 12.48 8.45 2.48
CA PRO A 93 12.56 7.16 1.83
C PRO A 93 11.40 6.94 0.85
N MET A 94 11.71 6.33 -0.28
CA MET A 94 10.72 5.85 -1.26
C MET A 94 10.37 4.39 -1.04
N THR A 95 11.34 3.60 -0.60
CA THR A 95 11.22 2.16 -0.36
C THR A 95 12.05 1.79 0.84
N GLY A 96 11.65 0.77 1.55
CA GLY A 96 12.40 0.25 2.68
C GLY A 96 11.78 -1.00 3.27
N PHE A 97 12.46 -1.58 4.23
CA PHE A 97 11.93 -2.71 5.00
C PHE A 97 12.47 -2.71 6.43
N LEU A 98 11.76 -3.39 7.29
CA LEU A 98 12.19 -3.72 8.65
C LEU A 98 12.16 -5.23 8.80
N PHE A 99 13.28 -5.80 9.24
CA PHE A 99 13.46 -7.24 9.42
C PHE A 99 14.19 -7.56 10.73
N PRO A 100 13.75 -8.58 11.46
CA PRO A 100 12.50 -9.32 11.31
C PRO A 100 11.30 -8.47 11.66
N ALA A 101 10.08 -8.88 11.24
CA ALA A 101 8.86 -8.22 11.69
C ALA A 101 8.66 -8.42 13.19
N PHE A 102 7.94 -7.51 13.84
CA PHE A 102 7.59 -7.61 15.25
C PHE A 102 6.08 -7.80 15.38
N ASN A 103 5.69 -9.01 15.78
CA ASN A 103 4.29 -9.39 15.93
C ASN A 103 3.95 -9.42 17.41
N ASP A 104 3.01 -8.57 17.80
CA ASP A 104 2.55 -8.45 19.17
C ASP A 104 3.71 -8.17 20.15
N ARG A 105 4.40 -9.18 20.67
CA ARG A 105 5.48 -9.04 21.66
C ARG A 105 6.75 -9.83 21.32
N SER A 106 6.82 -10.39 20.13
CA SER A 106 7.96 -11.22 19.71
C SER A 106 8.40 -10.93 18.29
N SER A 107 9.68 -11.22 18.02
CA SER A 107 10.23 -11.13 16.67
C SER A 107 9.78 -12.30 15.82
N ASP A 108 9.29 -11.99 14.60
CA ASP A 108 8.94 -13.00 13.60
C ASP A 108 10.00 -13.01 12.48
N ILE A 109 10.89 -13.99 12.56
CA ILE A 109 11.99 -14.18 11.59
C ILE A 109 11.52 -14.67 10.20
N HIS A 110 10.26 -15.06 10.06
CA HIS A 110 9.66 -15.50 8.79
C HIS A 110 8.95 -14.37 8.04
N SER A 111 8.87 -13.21 8.67
CA SER A 111 8.16 -12.05 8.13
C SER A 111 9.04 -10.80 8.16
N LEU A 112 8.75 -9.90 7.24
CA LEU A 112 9.31 -8.55 7.22
C LEU A 112 8.21 -7.53 6.97
N LEU A 113 8.42 -6.30 7.44
CA LEU A 113 7.56 -5.18 7.07
C LEU A 113 8.18 -4.47 5.88
N TYR A 114 7.43 -4.34 4.80
CA TYR A 114 7.86 -3.64 3.59
C TYR A 114 7.15 -2.30 3.48
N PHE A 115 7.90 -1.27 3.16
CA PHE A 115 7.39 0.08 2.93
C PHE A 115 7.63 0.48 1.47
N SER A 116 6.58 0.98 0.80
CA SER A 116 6.68 1.70 -0.46
C SER A 116 5.88 3.00 -0.37
N LYS A 117 6.48 4.11 -0.79
CA LYS A 117 5.78 5.39 -0.89
C LYS A 117 4.75 5.37 -2.03
N ASN A 118 4.97 4.52 -3.03
CA ASN A 118 4.03 4.30 -4.13
C ASN A 118 3.47 2.86 -4.07
N PRO A 119 2.38 2.62 -3.36
CA PRO A 119 1.79 1.28 -3.25
C PRO A 119 1.14 0.80 -4.55
N GLU A 120 0.95 1.67 -5.54
CA GLU A 120 0.44 1.34 -6.88
C GLU A 120 1.47 0.54 -7.70
N GLU A 121 2.77 0.82 -7.48
CA GLU A 121 3.89 0.19 -8.19
C GLU A 121 4.95 -0.27 -7.18
N LEU A 122 5.12 -1.58 -7.07
CA LEU A 122 6.11 -2.17 -6.17
C LEU A 122 7.35 -2.59 -6.95
N HIS A 123 8.52 -2.49 -6.30
CA HIS A 123 9.79 -2.99 -6.84
C HIS A 123 9.88 -4.51 -6.64
N THR A 124 9.18 -5.29 -7.48
CA THR A 124 9.04 -6.74 -7.32
C THR A 124 10.37 -7.47 -7.46
N GLU A 125 11.24 -7.03 -8.38
CA GLU A 125 12.58 -7.60 -8.56
C GLU A 125 13.46 -7.40 -7.32
N PHE A 126 13.40 -6.22 -6.71
CA PHE A 126 14.08 -5.97 -5.45
C PHE A 126 13.55 -6.86 -4.31
N ILE A 127 12.24 -7.02 -4.19
CA ILE A 127 11.63 -7.85 -3.14
C ILE A 127 12.05 -9.30 -3.31
N ASP A 128 11.97 -9.86 -4.51
CA ASP A 128 12.34 -11.24 -4.79
C ASP A 128 13.85 -11.47 -4.63
N ALA A 129 14.68 -10.69 -5.32
CA ALA A 129 16.13 -10.91 -5.35
C ALA A 129 16.82 -10.55 -4.04
N CYS A 130 16.46 -9.44 -3.38
CA CYS A 130 17.16 -8.96 -2.19
C CYS A 130 16.57 -9.50 -0.90
N LEU A 131 15.26 -9.68 -0.83
CA LEU A 131 14.57 -10.09 0.38
C LEU A 131 14.18 -11.58 0.37
N GLY A 132 14.13 -12.21 -0.82
CA GLY A 132 13.70 -13.61 -0.98
C GLY A 132 12.26 -13.84 -0.52
N ALA A 133 11.44 -12.81 -0.55
CA ALA A 133 10.05 -12.83 -0.13
C ALA A 133 9.12 -12.80 -1.34
N PRO A 134 7.93 -13.41 -1.28
CA PRO A 134 6.93 -13.25 -2.31
C PRO A 134 6.50 -11.78 -2.39
N SER A 135 6.45 -11.24 -3.60
CA SER A 135 6.00 -9.86 -3.79
C SER A 135 4.53 -9.72 -3.42
N PRO A 136 4.17 -8.75 -2.58
CA PRO A 136 2.77 -8.45 -2.31
C PRO A 136 2.08 -7.95 -3.58
N ILE A 137 0.76 -8.12 -3.65
CA ILE A 137 -0.02 -7.60 -4.77
C ILE A 137 -0.14 -6.08 -4.63
N SER A 138 0.21 -5.34 -5.68
CA SER A 138 0.15 -3.88 -5.67
C SER A 138 -1.29 -3.38 -5.49
N PHE A 139 -1.47 -2.16 -5.01
CA PHE A 139 -2.81 -1.53 -4.95
C PHE A 139 -3.46 -1.44 -6.33
N ARG A 140 -2.68 -1.18 -7.37
CA ARG A 140 -3.17 -1.17 -8.75
C ARG A 140 -3.75 -2.52 -9.14
N SER A 141 -2.98 -3.60 -8.95
CA SER A 141 -3.43 -4.95 -9.28
C SER A 141 -4.64 -5.39 -8.46
N GLN A 142 -4.70 -5.05 -7.17
CA GLN A 142 -5.88 -5.33 -6.34
C GLN A 142 -7.11 -4.58 -6.81
N LYS A 143 -6.96 -3.33 -7.22
CA LYS A 143 -8.05 -2.52 -7.79
C LYS A 143 -8.54 -3.08 -9.13
N GLU A 144 -7.62 -3.45 -10.02
CA GLU A 144 -7.94 -4.09 -11.30
C GLU A 144 -8.67 -5.42 -11.07
N ALA A 145 -8.16 -6.27 -10.18
CA ALA A 145 -8.81 -7.53 -9.81
C ALA A 145 -10.22 -7.31 -9.24
N PHE A 146 -10.40 -6.34 -8.36
CA PHE A 146 -11.73 -6.02 -7.81
C PHE A 146 -12.69 -5.51 -8.89
N GLN A 147 -12.21 -4.69 -9.83
CA GLN A 147 -13.01 -4.22 -10.95
C GLN A 147 -13.41 -5.37 -11.89
N GLU A 148 -12.51 -6.32 -12.14
CA GLU A 148 -12.78 -7.53 -12.91
C GLU A 148 -13.83 -8.40 -12.21
N ILE A 149 -13.69 -8.64 -10.89
CA ILE A 149 -14.69 -9.35 -10.09
C ILE A 149 -16.07 -8.70 -10.21
N LEU A 150 -16.14 -7.36 -10.10
CA LEU A 150 -17.41 -6.64 -10.25
C LEU A 150 -17.97 -6.77 -11.65
N SER A 151 -17.14 -6.58 -12.69
CA SER A 151 -17.56 -6.64 -14.09
C SER A 151 -18.13 -8.02 -14.44
N ASP A 152 -17.43 -9.08 -14.05
CA ASP A 152 -17.80 -10.45 -14.41
C ASP A 152 -18.98 -10.98 -13.60
N THR A 153 -19.09 -10.55 -12.33
CA THR A 153 -20.21 -10.92 -11.47
C THR A 153 -21.49 -10.17 -11.87
N LEU A 154 -21.40 -8.86 -12.16
CA LEU A 154 -22.56 -8.03 -12.47
C LEU A 154 -22.98 -8.14 -13.96
N GLY A 155 -22.03 -8.32 -14.87
CA GLY A 155 -22.27 -8.41 -16.30
C GLY A 155 -23.14 -7.24 -16.82
N ASP A 156 -24.13 -7.57 -17.69
CA ASP A 156 -25.07 -6.59 -18.27
C ASP A 156 -26.00 -5.90 -17.22
N SER A 157 -26.05 -6.41 -15.98
CA SER A 157 -26.81 -5.82 -14.89
C SER A 157 -25.98 -4.92 -14.01
N CYS A 158 -24.76 -4.54 -14.41
CA CYS A 158 -23.98 -3.55 -13.72
C CYS A 158 -24.77 -2.22 -13.67
N ASP A 159 -25.44 -2.00 -12.53
CA ASP A 159 -26.23 -0.80 -12.28
C ASP A 159 -25.40 0.19 -11.45
N TYR A 160 -25.45 1.45 -11.83
CA TYR A 160 -24.84 2.52 -11.03
C TYR A 160 -25.26 2.47 -9.56
N THR A 161 -26.53 2.10 -9.28
CA THR A 161 -27.06 2.01 -7.93
C THR A 161 -26.34 0.95 -7.11
N ILE A 162 -26.06 -0.21 -7.69
CA ILE A 162 -25.31 -1.31 -7.02
C ILE A 162 -23.86 -0.88 -6.79
N VAL A 163 -23.21 -0.32 -7.81
CA VAL A 163 -21.80 0.13 -7.70
C VAL A 163 -21.67 1.24 -6.67
N ARG A 164 -22.61 2.16 -6.62
CA ARG A 164 -22.70 3.21 -5.61
C ARG A 164 -22.84 2.63 -4.21
N GLN A 165 -23.76 1.67 -4.02
CA GLN A 165 -23.99 1.02 -2.72
C GLN A 165 -22.72 0.29 -2.24
N ILE A 166 -22.03 -0.42 -3.15
CA ILE A 166 -20.74 -1.06 -2.84
C ILE A 166 -19.72 -0.02 -2.37
N HIS A 167 -19.61 1.10 -3.09
CA HIS A 167 -18.66 2.16 -2.74
C HIS A 167 -19.00 2.82 -1.40
N GLU A 168 -20.27 3.11 -1.13
CA GLU A 168 -20.72 3.68 0.14
C GLU A 168 -20.39 2.74 1.30
N THR A 169 -20.69 1.44 1.16
CA THR A 169 -20.38 0.44 2.19
C THR A 169 -18.86 0.30 2.42
N LEU A 170 -18.06 0.31 1.36
CA LEU A 170 -16.60 0.26 1.49
C LEU A 170 -16.04 1.50 2.18
N THR A 171 -16.62 2.68 1.90
CA THR A 171 -16.21 3.93 2.54
C THR A 171 -16.55 3.94 4.03
N GLU A 172 -17.74 3.46 4.40
CA GLU A 172 -18.14 3.31 5.80
C GLU A 172 -17.19 2.36 6.54
N LEU A 173 -16.89 1.19 5.95
CA LEU A 173 -15.95 0.23 6.52
C LEU A 173 -14.54 0.82 6.67
N ALA A 174 -14.07 1.61 5.69
CA ALA A 174 -12.77 2.27 5.77
C ALA A 174 -12.72 3.33 6.88
N GLU A 175 -13.79 4.08 7.10
CA GLU A 175 -13.86 5.07 8.18
C GLU A 175 -13.94 4.41 9.57
N GLU A 176 -14.69 3.31 9.71
CA GLU A 176 -14.79 2.55 10.96
C GLU A 176 -13.46 1.97 11.42
N HIS A 177 -12.59 1.56 10.47
CA HIS A 177 -11.29 0.93 10.74
C HIS A 177 -10.10 1.89 10.53
N LYS A 178 -10.36 3.19 10.44
CA LYS A 178 -9.32 4.19 10.14
C LYS A 178 -8.24 4.32 11.22
N GLU A 179 -8.59 4.02 12.47
CA GLU A 179 -7.68 4.08 13.62
C GLU A 179 -6.99 2.73 13.89
N ASP A 180 -7.33 1.68 13.15
CA ASP A 180 -6.71 0.38 13.30
C ASP A 180 -5.26 0.43 12.81
N MET A 181 -4.39 -0.28 13.50
CA MET A 181 -2.94 -0.32 13.17
C MET A 181 -2.68 -1.05 11.83
N GLU A 182 -3.55 -1.99 11.46
CA GLU A 182 -3.47 -2.75 10.22
C GLU A 182 -4.58 -2.30 9.25
N PRO A 183 -4.26 -2.17 7.94
CA PRO A 183 -5.27 -1.82 6.96
C PRO A 183 -6.30 -2.94 6.82
N LEU A 184 -7.57 -2.57 6.77
CA LEU A 184 -8.66 -3.53 6.60
C LEU A 184 -8.52 -4.29 5.28
N ALA A 185 -8.52 -5.61 5.37
CA ALA A 185 -8.47 -6.53 4.24
C ALA A 185 -9.78 -7.35 4.18
N LEU A 186 -10.37 -7.44 3.00
CA LEU A 186 -11.56 -8.24 2.76
C LEU A 186 -11.17 -9.60 2.18
N THR A 187 -11.54 -10.65 2.88
CA THR A 187 -11.42 -12.03 2.39
C THR A 187 -12.47 -12.33 1.32
N LYS A 188 -12.28 -13.39 0.55
CA LYS A 188 -13.26 -13.84 -0.48
C LYS A 188 -14.70 -13.93 0.05
N PRO A 189 -15.01 -14.55 1.21
CA PRO A 189 -16.35 -14.56 1.77
C PRO A 189 -16.89 -13.15 2.09
N GLN A 190 -16.04 -12.26 2.61
CA GLN A 190 -16.45 -10.90 2.93
C GLN A 190 -16.75 -10.06 1.69
N VAL A 191 -16.01 -10.27 0.59
CA VAL A 191 -16.34 -9.63 -0.70
C VAL A 191 -17.67 -10.16 -1.23
N ARG A 192 -17.94 -11.45 -1.13
CA ARG A 192 -19.23 -12.03 -1.52
C ARG A 192 -20.38 -11.42 -0.69
N ASP A 193 -20.22 -11.35 0.63
CA ASP A 193 -21.21 -10.76 1.52
C ASP A 193 -21.47 -9.28 1.21
N LEU A 194 -20.43 -8.55 0.85
CA LEU A 194 -20.52 -7.15 0.40
C LEU A 194 -21.40 -7.03 -0.85
N LEU A 195 -21.17 -7.88 -1.85
CA LEU A 195 -21.96 -7.89 -3.09
C LEU A 195 -23.42 -8.26 -2.84
N GLU A 196 -23.67 -9.25 -2.02
CA GLU A 196 -25.02 -9.69 -1.64
C GLU A 196 -25.80 -8.57 -0.91
N LYS A 197 -25.16 -7.91 0.06
CA LYS A 197 -25.73 -6.77 0.79
C LYS A 197 -25.97 -5.55 -0.09
N SER A 198 -25.18 -5.40 -1.16
CA SER A 198 -25.33 -4.31 -2.13
C SER A 198 -26.41 -4.58 -3.20
N GLY A 199 -27.15 -5.67 -3.07
CA GLY A 199 -28.30 -5.98 -3.92
C GLY A 199 -27.98 -6.80 -5.18
N VAL A 200 -26.83 -7.49 -5.19
CA VAL A 200 -26.52 -8.45 -6.26
C VAL A 200 -27.35 -9.71 -6.06
N GLU A 201 -28.03 -10.14 -7.13
CA GLU A 201 -28.90 -11.32 -7.10
C GLU A 201 -28.10 -12.60 -6.80
N PRO A 202 -28.60 -13.52 -5.94
CA PRO A 202 -27.89 -14.76 -5.56
C PRO A 202 -27.50 -15.65 -6.76
N GLU A 203 -28.29 -15.65 -7.82
CA GLU A 203 -28.02 -16.40 -9.04
C GLU A 203 -26.71 -15.98 -9.73
N ARG A 204 -26.34 -14.70 -9.59
CA ARG A 204 -25.08 -14.17 -10.16
C ARG A 204 -23.87 -14.52 -9.31
N LEU A 205 -24.07 -14.78 -8.04
CA LEU A 205 -23.03 -15.20 -7.12
C LEU A 205 -22.71 -16.71 -7.18
N GLU A 206 -23.41 -17.48 -8.02
CA GLU A 206 -23.12 -18.92 -8.21
C GLU A 206 -21.71 -19.15 -8.79
N HIS A 207 -21.23 -18.25 -9.65
CA HIS A 207 -19.89 -18.33 -10.27
C HIS A 207 -18.85 -17.46 -9.60
N PHE A 208 -19.21 -16.73 -8.53
CA PHE A 208 -18.32 -15.79 -7.85
C PHE A 208 -16.99 -16.41 -7.43
N ASP A 209 -17.00 -17.63 -6.90
CA ASP A 209 -15.79 -18.30 -6.44
C ASP A 209 -14.77 -18.53 -7.58
N THR A 210 -15.26 -18.83 -8.79
CA THR A 210 -14.41 -18.99 -9.97
C THR A 210 -13.86 -17.65 -10.43
N VAL A 211 -14.72 -16.65 -10.54
CA VAL A 211 -14.35 -15.28 -10.92
C VAL A 211 -13.31 -14.69 -9.96
N TYR A 212 -13.54 -14.84 -8.65
CA TYR A 212 -12.60 -14.36 -7.64
C TYR A 212 -11.23 -15.02 -7.75
N LYS A 213 -11.21 -16.35 -7.96
CA LYS A 213 -9.98 -17.11 -8.11
C LYS A 213 -9.19 -16.70 -9.36
N GLU A 214 -9.87 -16.44 -10.46
CA GLU A 214 -9.24 -16.02 -11.73
C GLU A 214 -8.69 -14.60 -11.64
N ALA A 215 -9.42 -13.67 -11.02
CA ALA A 215 -9.03 -12.27 -10.94
C ALA A 215 -8.02 -11.98 -9.82
N ALA A 216 -8.23 -12.51 -8.63
CA ALA A 216 -7.44 -12.17 -7.44
C ALA A 216 -6.55 -13.32 -6.90
N GLY A 217 -6.85 -14.57 -7.26
CA GLY A 217 -6.22 -15.75 -6.66
C GLY A 217 -7.08 -16.37 -5.55
N GLU A 218 -6.78 -17.61 -5.15
CA GLU A 218 -7.66 -18.41 -4.28
C GLU A 218 -7.73 -17.90 -2.83
N ASP A 219 -6.57 -17.51 -2.29
CA ASP A 219 -6.42 -17.13 -0.87
C ASP A 219 -6.05 -15.65 -0.67
N THR A 220 -6.20 -14.84 -1.71
CA THR A 220 -5.84 -13.42 -1.65
C THR A 220 -6.94 -12.63 -0.95
N SER A 221 -6.56 -11.78 0.00
CA SER A 221 -7.44 -10.77 0.56
C SER A 221 -7.21 -9.42 -0.15
N ILE A 222 -8.27 -8.67 -0.37
CA ILE A 222 -8.23 -7.37 -1.04
C ILE A 222 -8.23 -6.27 0.01
N LEU A 223 -7.23 -5.40 -0.01
CA LEU A 223 -7.13 -4.28 0.91
C LEU A 223 -8.17 -3.21 0.57
N VAL A 224 -8.99 -2.83 1.54
CA VAL A 224 -10.01 -1.78 1.35
C VAL A 224 -9.40 -0.45 0.87
N PRO A 225 -8.25 0.02 1.40
CA PRO A 225 -7.59 1.22 0.88
C PRO A 225 -7.17 1.13 -0.59
N ALA A 226 -6.91 -0.07 -1.12
CA ALA A 226 -6.56 -0.25 -2.52
C ALA A 226 -7.76 -0.02 -3.45
N ILE A 227 -8.96 -0.36 -3.00
CA ILE A 227 -10.19 -0.30 -3.81
C ILE A 227 -11.01 0.97 -3.58
N THR A 228 -10.98 1.56 -2.39
CA THR A 228 -11.65 2.83 -2.10
C THR A 228 -10.86 4.03 -2.64
N GLY A 229 -9.52 3.98 -2.56
CA GLY A 229 -8.62 5.04 -3.03
C GLY A 229 -8.89 6.40 -2.38
N THR A 230 -7.94 7.33 -2.53
CA THR A 230 -8.12 8.74 -2.14
C THR A 230 -8.72 9.60 -3.27
N GLY A 231 -9.20 8.96 -4.33
CA GLY A 231 -9.60 9.59 -5.59
C GLY A 231 -11.09 9.71 -5.78
N LYS A 232 -11.44 10.37 -6.86
CA LYS A 232 -12.84 10.56 -7.29
C LYS A 232 -13.44 9.22 -7.69
N PHE A 233 -14.68 8.98 -7.31
CA PHE A 233 -15.48 7.89 -7.85
C PHE A 233 -15.56 8.03 -9.38
N ALA A 234 -15.15 7.02 -10.11
CA ALA A 234 -15.11 7.07 -11.57
C ALA A 234 -15.92 5.92 -12.17
N VAL A 235 -16.82 6.25 -13.06
CA VAL A 235 -17.52 5.31 -13.93
C VAL A 235 -16.97 5.47 -15.33
N LYS A 236 -16.38 4.43 -15.89
CA LYS A 236 -15.82 4.42 -17.23
C LYS A 236 -16.64 3.53 -18.15
N THR A 237 -16.96 4.08 -19.31
CA THR A 237 -17.45 3.34 -20.47
C THR A 237 -16.44 3.53 -21.61
N PRO A 238 -16.52 2.77 -22.72
CA PRO A 238 -15.62 2.97 -23.85
C PRO A 238 -15.55 4.41 -24.37
N ASP A 239 -16.68 5.15 -24.25
CA ASP A 239 -16.84 6.48 -24.83
C ASP A 239 -16.95 7.61 -23.79
N VAL A 240 -17.15 7.30 -22.51
CA VAL A 240 -17.44 8.30 -21.46
C VAL A 240 -16.72 7.95 -20.16
N ASP A 241 -16.06 8.95 -19.58
CA ASP A 241 -15.45 8.87 -18.25
C ASP A 241 -16.15 9.91 -17.35
N ILE A 242 -16.90 9.42 -16.34
CA ILE A 242 -17.61 10.24 -15.37
C ILE A 242 -16.85 10.18 -14.05
N LYS A 243 -16.39 11.34 -13.56
CA LYS A 243 -15.70 11.47 -12.28
C LYS A 243 -16.53 12.29 -11.32
N VAL A 244 -16.96 11.68 -10.24
CA VAL A 244 -17.77 12.30 -9.20
C VAL A 244 -16.96 12.42 -7.92
N ASN A 245 -17.15 13.51 -7.17
CA ASN A 245 -16.61 13.60 -5.82
C ASN A 245 -17.33 12.57 -4.94
N PRO A 246 -16.63 11.74 -4.15
CA PRO A 246 -17.25 10.75 -3.26
C PRO A 246 -18.34 11.34 -2.35
N ASP A 247 -18.19 12.57 -1.88
CA ASP A 247 -19.16 13.27 -1.06
C ASP A 247 -20.43 13.72 -1.81
N ARG A 248 -20.41 13.61 -3.14
CA ARG A 248 -21.48 14.13 -4.01
C ARG A 248 -21.96 13.11 -5.04
N LEU A 249 -22.05 11.83 -4.62
CA LEU A 249 -22.62 10.76 -5.45
C LEU A 249 -24.11 10.98 -5.75
N ASP A 250 -24.76 11.86 -4.99
CA ASP A 250 -26.13 12.31 -5.19
C ASP A 250 -26.35 13.08 -6.52
N LEU A 251 -25.26 13.58 -7.14
CA LEU A 251 -25.34 14.33 -8.39
C LEU A 251 -25.58 13.46 -9.63
N VAL A 252 -25.43 12.15 -9.50
CA VAL A 252 -25.62 11.22 -10.62
C VAL A 252 -26.68 10.19 -10.24
N GLU A 253 -27.67 10.04 -11.08
CA GLU A 253 -28.74 9.05 -10.89
C GLU A 253 -29.03 8.28 -12.18
N THR A 254 -29.55 7.07 -12.03
CA THR A 254 -30.00 6.26 -13.15
C THR A 254 -31.44 6.58 -13.46
N ARG A 255 -31.77 6.98 -14.70
CA ARG A 255 -33.13 7.20 -15.19
C ARG A 255 -33.41 6.41 -16.47
N PHE A 256 -34.65 6.00 -16.65
CA PHE A 256 -35.12 5.46 -17.91
C PHE A 256 -35.64 6.60 -18.78
N ILE A 257 -34.96 6.85 -19.89
CA ILE A 257 -35.35 7.88 -20.88
C ILE A 257 -35.58 7.15 -22.21
N GLU A 258 -36.78 7.23 -22.73
CA GLU A 258 -37.21 6.56 -24.00
C GLU A 258 -36.88 5.07 -24.05
N GLY A 259 -37.07 4.36 -22.91
CA GLY A 259 -36.79 2.92 -22.82
C GLY A 259 -35.32 2.54 -22.71
N ARG A 260 -34.44 3.54 -22.60
CA ARG A 260 -33.00 3.32 -22.36
C ARG A 260 -32.62 3.72 -20.94
N ARG A 261 -31.77 2.94 -20.32
CA ARG A 261 -31.17 3.31 -19.04
C ARG A 261 -30.08 4.35 -19.29
N CYS A 262 -30.19 5.50 -18.67
CA CYS A 262 -29.27 6.63 -18.79
C CYS A 262 -28.78 7.06 -17.41
N LEU A 263 -27.51 7.44 -17.31
CA LEU A 263 -26.98 8.21 -16.20
C LEU A 263 -27.27 9.70 -16.45
N VAL A 264 -27.83 10.39 -15.45
CA VAL A 264 -28.27 11.79 -15.54
C VAL A 264 -27.64 12.60 -14.42
#